data_3a17e5483f46c2c9e60609ba46aa19a0
#
_entry.id   3a17e5483f46c2c9e60609ba46aa19a0
#
_cell.length_a   1.000
_cell.length_b   1.000
_cell.length_c   1.000
_cell.angle_alpha   90.00
_cell.angle_beta   90.00
_cell.angle_gamma   90.00
#
_symmetry.space_group_name_H-M   'P 1'
#
loop_
_entity.id
_entity.type
_entity.pdbx_description
1 polymer ?
#
loop_
_entity_poly.entity_id
_entity_poly.type
_entity_poly.pdbx_seq_one_letter_code
_entity_poly.pdbx_strand_id
1 'polypeptide(L)'
;MKLQQLRYLSEIARRGLNVSEAAEALHTSQPGVSKQIRALEDELGIDVFVRHGKRLVSVTEPGKAVIAIAERILAEAANLRRAGEEYANEKLGTLTLAATHTQARYALPRA
;
A
#
# COMPACT_ATOMS: atom_id res chain seq x y z
N MET A 1 9.82 -3.86 7.65
CA MET A 1 8.87 -2.95 6.99
C MET A 1 7.71 -3.75 6.44
N LYS A 2 6.50 -3.26 6.65
CA LYS A 2 5.30 -3.97 6.23
C LYS A 2 4.46 -3.07 5.35
N LEU A 3 3.74 -3.67 4.39
CA LEU A 3 2.82 -2.92 3.55
C LEU A 3 1.78 -2.17 4.38
N GLN A 4 1.36 -2.75 5.48
CA GLN A 4 0.42 -2.10 6.37
C GLN A 4 0.94 -0.76 6.87
N GLN A 5 2.23 -0.70 7.21
CA GLN A 5 2.85 0.55 7.65
C GLN A 5 2.83 1.59 6.54
N LEU A 6 3.05 1.16 5.30
CA LEU A 6 3.02 2.06 4.16
C LEU A 6 1.60 2.57 3.90
N ARG A 7 0.60 1.72 4.11
CA ARG A 7 -0.79 2.15 4.01
C ARG A 7 -1.13 3.20 5.05
N TYR A 8 -0.68 2.98 6.27
CA TYR A 8 -0.91 3.93 7.35
C TYR A 8 -0.27 5.27 7.00
N LEU A 9 0.96 5.23 6.51
CA LEU A 9 1.68 6.43 6.11
C LEU A 9 0.95 7.19 5.01
N SER A 10 0.52 6.48 3.99
CA SER A 10 -0.19 7.06 2.86
C SER A 10 -1.50 7.70 3.30
N GLU A 11 -2.23 7.02 4.18
CA GLU A 11 -3.50 7.52 4.64
C GLU A 11 -3.35 8.81 5.46
N ILE A 12 -2.34 8.85 6.31
CA ILE A 12 -2.06 10.07 7.08
C ILE A 12 -1.75 11.23 6.14
N ALA A 13 -0.92 10.97 5.13
CA ALA A 13 -0.55 12.02 4.18
C ALA A 13 -1.76 12.53 3.42
N ARG A 14 -2.65 11.64 3.03
CA ARG A 14 -3.86 12.00 2.31
C ARG A 14 -4.83 12.82 3.12
N ARG A 15 -4.84 12.62 4.42
CA ARG A 15 -5.81 13.25 5.30
C ARG A 15 -5.25 14.46 6.03
N GLY A 16 -4.26 15.11 5.41
CA GLY A 16 -3.71 16.32 5.95
C GLY A 16 -3.02 16.13 7.29
N LEU A 17 -2.40 14.98 7.48
CA LEU A 17 -1.67 14.63 8.70
C LEU A 17 -2.58 14.42 9.91
N ASN A 18 -3.84 14.15 9.67
CA ASN A 18 -4.80 13.89 10.75
C ASN A 18 -4.78 12.40 11.09
N VAL A 19 -4.06 12.05 12.15
CA VAL A 19 -3.88 10.66 12.54
C VAL A 19 -5.18 10.02 13.00
N SER A 20 -6.01 10.78 13.71
CA SER A 20 -7.31 10.26 14.16
C SER A 20 -8.19 9.87 12.98
N GLU A 21 -8.25 10.74 11.98
CA GLU A 21 -9.05 10.48 10.80
C GLU A 21 -8.50 9.30 10.00
N ALA A 22 -7.18 9.21 9.90
CA ALA A 22 -6.55 8.09 9.21
C ALA A 22 -6.87 6.79 9.95
N ALA A 23 -6.77 6.79 11.27
CA ALA A 23 -7.06 5.60 12.06
C ALA A 23 -8.49 5.14 11.86
N GLU A 24 -9.41 6.08 11.80
CA GLU A 24 -10.81 5.77 11.57
C GLU A 24 -11.02 5.14 10.21
N ALA A 25 -10.41 5.71 9.18
CA ALA A 25 -10.49 5.18 7.83
C ALA A 25 -9.88 3.79 7.72
N LEU A 26 -8.86 3.52 8.51
CA LEU A 26 -8.15 2.25 8.50
C LEU A 26 -8.76 1.23 9.45
N HIS A 27 -9.82 1.60 10.14
CA HIS A 27 -10.52 0.73 11.09
C HIS A 27 -9.59 0.24 12.19
N THR A 28 -8.79 1.14 12.72
CA THR A 28 -7.85 0.81 13.79
C THR A 28 -7.77 1.99 14.76
N SER A 29 -6.97 1.84 15.80
CA SER A 29 -6.86 2.87 16.84
C SER A 29 -5.77 3.86 16.48
N GLN A 30 -5.93 5.10 16.96
CA GLN A 30 -4.92 6.13 16.76
C GLN A 30 -3.58 5.73 17.37
N PRO A 31 -3.52 5.20 18.60
CA PRO A 31 -2.24 4.75 19.15
C PRO A 31 -1.60 3.65 18.30
N GLY A 32 -2.42 2.77 17.71
CA GLY A 32 -1.91 1.72 16.84
C GLY A 32 -1.24 2.29 15.61
N VAL A 33 -1.89 3.27 14.97
CA VAL A 33 -1.31 3.92 13.80
C VAL A 33 -0.01 4.63 14.17
N SER A 34 -0.04 5.41 15.25
CA SER A 34 1.13 6.16 15.69
C SER A 34 2.31 5.24 15.98
N LYS A 35 2.03 4.11 16.61
CA LYS A 35 3.08 3.15 16.93
C LYS A 35 3.70 2.57 15.68
N GLN A 36 2.89 2.23 14.69
CA GLN A 36 3.39 1.66 13.45
C GLN A 36 4.21 2.67 12.66
N ILE A 37 3.79 3.92 12.65
CA ILE A 37 4.54 4.97 11.96
C ILE A 37 5.90 5.18 12.65
N ARG A 38 5.91 5.20 13.97
CA ARG A 38 7.17 5.36 14.70
C ARG A 38 8.10 4.19 14.45
N ALA A 39 7.56 2.97 14.39
CA ALA A 39 8.36 1.79 14.10
C ALA A 39 8.98 1.89 12.71
N LEU A 40 8.21 2.39 11.75
CA LEU A 40 8.72 2.58 10.39
C LEU A 40 9.83 3.63 10.35
N GLU A 41 9.63 4.75 11.05
CA GLU A 41 10.65 5.79 11.14
C GLU A 41 11.92 5.26 11.77
N ASP A 42 11.77 4.46 12.83
CA ASP A 42 12.93 3.88 13.50
C ASP A 42 13.68 2.94 12.59
N GLU A 43 12.96 2.14 11.84
CA GLU A 43 13.57 1.20 10.90
C GLU A 43 14.34 1.93 9.81
N LEU A 44 13.77 3.01 9.29
CA LEU A 44 14.40 3.79 8.22
C LEU A 44 15.50 4.72 8.75
N GLY A 45 15.49 4.97 10.05
CA GLY A 45 16.47 5.84 10.66
C GLY A 45 16.25 7.32 10.37
N ILE A 46 15.02 7.71 10.03
CA ILE A 46 14.69 9.09 9.75
C ILE A 46 13.33 9.42 10.35
N ASP A 47 13.08 10.69 10.53
CA ASP A 47 11.74 11.16 10.87
C ASP A 47 11.01 11.52 9.58
N VAL A 48 9.83 10.97 9.39
CA VAL A 48 9.00 11.31 8.25
C VAL A 48 8.19 12.57 8.54
N PHE A 49 7.78 12.72 9.80
CA PHE A 49 6.94 13.84 10.21
C PHE A 49 7.62 14.70 11.26
N VAL A 50 7.35 15.99 11.20
CA VAL A 50 7.70 16.92 12.27
C VAL A 50 6.57 16.87 13.28
N ARG A 51 6.90 16.65 14.54
CA ARG A 51 5.90 16.54 15.60
C ARG A 51 5.96 17.71 16.55
N HIS A 52 4.80 18.12 17.02
CA HIS A 52 4.71 19.07 18.11
C HIS A 52 3.87 18.38 19.18
N GLY A 53 4.55 17.82 20.17
CA GLY A 53 3.91 16.92 21.12
C GLY A 53 3.47 15.67 20.40
N LYS A 54 2.19 15.34 20.50
CA LYS A 54 1.64 14.16 19.81
C LYS A 54 1.09 14.49 18.44
N ARG A 55 1.17 15.73 18.04
CA ARG A 55 0.55 16.19 16.83
C ARG A 55 1.56 16.24 15.70
N LEU A 56 1.14 15.77 14.52
CA LEU A 56 1.96 15.88 13.33
C LEU A 56 1.73 17.26 12.71
N VAL A 57 2.81 17.95 12.46
CA VAL A 57 2.74 19.33 11.99
C VAL A 57 3.05 19.45 10.50
N SER A 58 4.07 18.74 10.05
CA SER A 58 4.47 18.82 8.66
C SER A 58 5.28 17.57 8.31
N VAL A 59 5.63 17.48 7.03
CA VAL A 59 6.43 16.35 6.51
C VAL A 59 7.85 16.85 6.35
N THR A 60 8.81 16.06 6.82
CA THR A 60 10.22 16.40 6.62
C THR A 60 10.61 16.24 5.16
N GLU A 61 11.75 16.78 4.76
CA GLU A 61 12.22 16.60 3.39
C GLU A 61 12.44 15.13 3.06
N PRO A 62 13.16 14.35 3.90
CA PRO A 62 13.25 12.91 3.61
C PRO A 62 11.89 12.24 3.70
N GLY A 63 10.98 12.73 4.53
CA GLY A 63 9.63 12.18 4.63
C GLY A 63 8.86 12.29 3.33
N LYS A 64 9.04 13.39 2.61
CA LYS A 64 8.38 13.56 1.31
C LYS A 64 8.82 12.48 0.34
N ALA A 65 10.11 12.18 0.30
CA ALA A 65 10.62 11.12 -0.57
C ALA A 65 10.07 9.77 -0.15
N VAL A 66 10.03 9.51 1.16
CA VAL A 66 9.53 8.23 1.67
C VAL A 66 8.05 8.06 1.32
N ILE A 67 7.25 9.10 1.49
CA ILE A 67 5.82 9.02 1.17
C ILE A 67 5.62 8.76 -0.33
N ALA A 68 6.38 9.44 -1.19
CA ALA A 68 6.26 9.23 -2.62
C ALA A 68 6.61 7.80 -3.01
N ILE A 69 7.66 7.25 -2.41
CA ILE A 69 8.06 5.87 -2.68
C ILE A 69 7.00 4.91 -2.16
N ALA A 70 6.49 5.17 -0.95
CA ALA A 70 5.44 4.33 -0.37
C ALA A 70 4.21 4.27 -1.28
N GLU A 71 3.83 5.41 -1.84
CA GLU A 71 2.69 5.45 -2.76
C GLU A 71 2.94 4.56 -3.99
N ARG A 72 4.15 4.60 -4.51
CA ARG A 72 4.50 3.75 -5.66
C ARG A 72 4.48 2.27 -5.30
N ILE A 73 4.99 1.93 -4.12
CA ILE A 73 4.96 0.53 -3.66
C ILE A 73 3.53 0.05 -3.51
N LEU A 74 2.66 0.88 -2.94
CA LEU A 74 1.26 0.51 -2.76
C LEU A 74 0.56 0.34 -4.11
N ALA A 75 0.88 1.20 -5.07
CA ALA A 75 0.32 1.08 -6.41
C ALA A 75 0.76 -0.23 -7.08
N GLU A 76 2.04 -0.58 -6.93
CA GLU A 76 2.54 -1.83 -7.48
C GLU A 76 1.95 -3.04 -6.76
N ALA A 77 1.74 -2.93 -5.45
CA ALA A 77 1.10 -4.01 -4.72
C ALA A 77 -0.32 -4.26 -5.25
N ALA A 78 -1.02 -3.18 -5.58
CA ALA A 78 -2.36 -3.29 -6.17
C ALA A 78 -2.27 -3.93 -7.56
N ASN A 79 -1.27 -3.56 -8.35
CA ASN A 79 -1.04 -4.17 -9.65
C ASN A 79 -0.74 -5.65 -9.52
N LEU A 80 0.04 -6.00 -8.52
CA LEU A 80 0.37 -7.40 -8.27
C LEU A 80 -0.89 -8.21 -7.98
N ARG A 81 -1.78 -7.67 -7.15
CA ARG A 81 -3.04 -8.35 -6.84
C ARG A 81 -3.90 -8.51 -8.09
N ARG A 82 -3.98 -7.44 -8.90
CA ARG A 82 -4.76 -7.49 -10.13
C ARG A 82 -4.21 -8.55 -11.08
N ALA A 83 -2.90 -8.59 -11.23
CA ALA A 83 -2.27 -9.60 -12.09
C ALA A 83 -2.59 -11.00 -11.60
N GLY A 84 -2.51 -11.20 -10.28
CA GLY A 84 -2.85 -12.50 -9.70
C GLY A 84 -4.28 -12.89 -9.97
N GLU A 85 -5.20 -11.93 -9.82
CA GLU A 85 -6.61 -12.18 -10.07
C GLU A 85 -6.88 -12.47 -11.54
N GLU A 86 -6.22 -11.73 -12.42
CA GLU A 86 -6.38 -11.96 -13.85
C GLU A 86 -5.92 -13.35 -14.26
N TYR A 87 -4.77 -13.76 -13.76
CA TYR A 87 -4.27 -15.09 -14.08
C TYR A 87 -5.12 -16.17 -13.46
N ALA A 88 -5.62 -15.96 -12.26
CA ALA A 88 -6.52 -16.92 -11.65
C ALA A 88 -7.81 -17.06 -12.46
N ASN A 89 -8.38 -15.94 -12.88
CA ASN A 89 -9.59 -15.94 -13.69
C ASN A 89 -9.34 -16.57 -15.05
N GLU A 90 -8.21 -16.27 -15.65
CA GLU A 90 -7.84 -16.84 -16.93
C GLU A 90 -7.71 -18.34 -16.84
N LYS A 91 -7.09 -18.80 -15.75
CA LYS A 91 -6.92 -20.23 -15.54
C LYS A 91 -8.27 -20.94 -15.39
N LEU A 92 -9.18 -20.32 -14.64
CA LEU A 92 -10.52 -20.87 -14.52
C LEU A 92 -11.24 -20.85 -15.86
N GLY A 93 -11.08 -19.78 -16.61
CA GLY A 93 -11.65 -19.68 -17.94
C GLY A 93 -11.07 -20.71 -18.87
N THR A 94 -9.79 -20.94 -18.78
CA THR A 94 -9.12 -21.94 -19.59
C THR A 94 -9.65 -23.33 -19.29
N LEU A 95 -9.85 -23.64 -18.03
CA LEU A 95 -10.41 -24.93 -17.65
C LEU A 95 -11.82 -25.11 -18.23
N THR A 96 -12.59 -24.05 -18.18
CA THR A 96 -13.94 -24.08 -18.73
C THR A 96 -13.89 -24.19 -20.24
N LEU A 97 -13.03 -23.46 -20.87
CA LEU A 97 -12.92 -23.42 -22.32
C LEU A 97 -12.21 -24.64 -22.88
N ALA A 98 -11.38 -25.28 -22.07
CA ALA A 98 -10.72 -26.49 -22.51
C ALA A 98 -11.73 -27.52 -22.97
N ALA A 99 -12.92 -27.41 -22.44
CA ALA A 99 -13.99 -28.27 -22.90
C ALA A 99 -14.41 -27.93 -24.31
N THR A 100 -14.13 -26.70 -24.77
CA THR A 100 -14.56 -26.27 -26.07
C THR A 100 -13.42 -25.98 -26.98
N HIS A 101 -12.23 -25.58 -26.45
CA HIS A 101 -11.29 -25.17 -27.38
C HIS A 101 -10.07 -24.66 -26.78
N THR A 102 -9.18 -24.46 -27.35
CA THR A 102 -8.09 -24.10 -26.97
C THR A 102 -7.63 -22.89 -27.10
N GLN A 103 -7.14 -22.25 -26.93
CA GLN A 103 -6.78 -21.11 -27.09
C GLN A 103 -5.57 -20.70 -26.92
N ALA A 104 -5.25 -20.78 -27.16
CA ALA A 104 -4.12 -20.58 -27.14
C ALA A 104 -3.70 -19.26 -27.12
N ARG A 105 -3.66 -18.75 -27.11
CA ARG A 105 -3.29 -17.72 -27.03
C ARG A 105 -2.77 -17.12 -26.31
N TYR A 106 -2.61 -17.17 -26.01
CA TYR A 106 -2.04 -16.53 -25.39
C TYR A 106 -1.47 -16.59 -24.71
N ALA A 107 -1.22 -16.94 -24.78
CA ALA A 107 -0.68 -17.05 -24.26
C ALA A 107 0.05 -16.77 -23.91
N LEU A 108 0.23 -16.32 -24.14
CA LEU A 108 0.84 -15.96 -23.95
C LEU A 108 1.29 -15.34 -23.59
N PRO A 109 1.44 -15.22 -23.66
CA PRO A 109 1.86 -14.63 -23.19
C PRO A 109 1.78 -13.83 -22.75
N ARG A 110 1.50 -13.52 -22.92
CA ARG A 110 1.30 -12.78 -22.50
C ARG A 110 1.69 -12.44 -21.72
N ALA A 111 2.02 -12.38 -21.59
CA ALA A 111 2.42 -12.35 -20.99
C ALA A 111 2.57 -12.45 -20.60
#